data_677ad10fcae9f06c7ea2c0977a7bbb99
#
_entry.id   677ad10fcae9f06c7ea2c0977a7bbb99
#
_cell.length_a   1.000
_cell.length_b   1.000
_cell.length_c   1.000
_cell.angle_alpha   90.00
_cell.angle_beta   90.00
_cell.angle_gamma   90.00
#
_symmetry.space_group_name_H-M   'P 1'
#
loop_
_entity.id
_entity.type
_entity.pdbx_description
1 polymer ?
#
loop_
_entity_poly.entity_id
_entity_poly.type
_entity_poly.pdbx_seq_one_letter_code
_entity_poly.pdbx_strand_id
1 'polypeptide(L)'
;MFSFLKISKSQXVIILSLGGLLVFSLGIAIGIYIGPPDHSDKISSSAEERDRRIVNKELKEGIIAEXQKSVDRLKSLPNLDQFKNEKVFDXKQDERTSRASWMAHALPFENTENKPLVSIVLDDMGLNRLHSDWAVSLKAPLTLSYLPYAKDLANQTQSARAQGHELLIHLPMEPRGAADPGPGALMVNMDQMEIKKLLARALYAFPGAIGVNNHMGSLFTADYRAMSIVLMQIKSSGQLFLDSLTASNSLVSQLGDKFNVPVVSRDVFLDDIDKEDEIVRRLREVERVALDKGTAIAIGHPRLTTLRVLEEWLANLAEKKIRLAPLSAVAKKRLKRMQKNGVLN
;
A
#
# COMPACT_ATOMS: atom_id res chain seq x y z
N MET A 1 48.82 5.59 37.94
CA MET A 1 48.78 5.03 36.59
C MET A 1 47.36 4.50 36.30
N PHE A 2 46.49 5.39 35.76
CA PHE A 2 45.07 5.02 35.50
C PHE A 2 44.92 4.61 34.04
N SER A 3 44.58 3.35 33.83
CA SER A 3 44.29 2.81 32.51
C SER A 3 42.87 3.20 32.11
N PHE A 4 42.72 4.00 31.05
CA PHE A 4 41.38 4.31 30.49
C PHE A 4 40.87 3.12 29.65
N LEU A 5 39.83 2.48 30.10
CA LEU A 5 39.09 1.48 29.29
C LEU A 5 38.45 2.19 28.09
N LYS A 6 38.84 1.81 26.90
CA LYS A 6 38.19 2.24 25.65
C LYS A 6 36.92 1.46 25.45
N ILE A 7 35.77 2.08 25.71
CA ILE A 7 34.44 1.49 25.50
C ILE A 7 34.05 1.74 24.03
N SER A 8 33.62 0.70 23.33
CA SER A 8 33.16 0.81 21.93
C SER A 8 31.81 1.51 21.84
N LYS A 9 31.49 2.12 20.69
CA LYS A 9 30.21 2.82 20.45
C LYS A 9 28.99 1.93 20.69
N SER A 10 29.07 0.64 20.42
CA SER A 10 27.99 -0.31 20.67
C SER A 10 27.78 -0.58 22.17
N GLN A 11 28.83 -0.60 22.97
CA GLN A 11 28.75 -0.75 24.43
C GLN A 11 28.16 0.49 25.12
N UNK A 12 28.38 1.34 24.58
CA UNK A 12 27.95 2.43 25.02
C UNK A 12 26.58 2.63 24.97
N VAL A 13 26.04 2.35 23.88
CA VAL A 13 24.59 2.40 23.70
C VAL A 13 23.86 1.46 24.68
N ILE A 14 24.39 0.28 24.85
CA ILE A 14 23.84 -0.69 25.80
C ILE A 14 23.90 -0.16 27.26
N ILE A 15 25.00 0.49 27.61
CA ILE A 15 25.15 1.06 28.97
C ILE A 15 24.18 2.24 29.16
N LEU A 16 23.97 3.08 28.13
CA LEU A 16 23.02 4.19 28.20
C LEU A 16 21.54 3.70 28.25
N SER A 17 21.21 2.64 27.53
CA SER A 17 19.86 2.07 27.56
C SER A 17 19.54 1.38 28.92
N LEU A 18 20.50 0.66 29.46
CA LEU A 18 20.40 0.05 30.80
C LEU A 18 20.36 1.11 31.91
N GLY A 19 21.15 2.17 31.80
CA GLY A 19 21.14 3.30 32.72
C GLY A 19 19.80 4.04 32.71
N GLY A 20 19.22 4.27 31.55
CA GLY A 20 17.90 4.89 31.40
C GLY A 20 16.78 4.07 32.03
N LEU A 21 16.80 2.75 31.88
CA LEU A 21 15.81 1.85 32.47
C LEU A 21 15.93 1.82 34.01
N LEU A 22 17.15 1.88 34.54
CA LEU A 22 17.39 1.89 35.99
C LEU A 22 16.95 3.20 36.67
N VAL A 23 17.16 4.35 36.00
CA VAL A 23 16.70 5.67 36.48
C VAL A 23 15.17 5.74 36.46
N PHE A 24 14.51 5.16 35.43
CA PHE A 24 13.06 5.15 35.33
C PHE A 24 12.43 4.25 36.39
N SER A 25 13.01 3.08 36.64
CA SER A 25 12.53 2.17 37.71
C SER A 25 12.79 2.73 39.10
N LEU A 26 13.90 3.43 39.33
CA LEU A 26 14.17 4.09 40.61
C LEU A 26 13.23 5.29 40.82
N GLY A 27 12.89 6.06 39.78
CA GLY A 27 11.92 7.14 39.87
C GLY A 27 10.53 6.66 40.26
N ILE A 28 10.08 5.53 39.73
CA ILE A 28 8.81 4.91 40.08
C ILE A 28 8.84 4.40 41.54
N ALA A 29 9.95 3.79 41.96
CA ALA A 29 10.11 3.28 43.34
C ALA A 29 10.13 4.42 44.37
N ILE A 30 10.78 5.55 44.07
CA ILE A 30 10.83 6.73 44.94
C ILE A 30 9.46 7.43 44.99
N GLY A 31 8.74 7.51 43.83
CA GLY A 31 7.39 8.06 43.78
C GLY A 31 6.36 7.27 44.58
N ILE A 32 6.59 5.96 44.74
CA ILE A 32 5.75 5.09 45.57
C ILE A 32 6.09 5.24 47.08
N TYR A 33 7.34 5.58 47.41
CA TYR A 33 7.80 5.64 48.80
C TYR A 33 7.53 7.01 49.48
N ILE A 34 7.43 8.10 48.71
CA ILE A 34 7.08 9.44 49.22
C ILE A 34 5.60 9.72 48.89
N GLY A 35 4.70 9.01 49.57
CA GLY A 35 3.28 9.29 49.53
C GLY A 35 2.94 10.58 50.27
N PRO A 36 1.85 11.27 49.96
CA PRO A 36 1.43 12.46 50.70
C PRO A 36 1.09 12.09 52.17
N PRO A 37 1.25 13.04 53.10
CA PRO A 37 1.02 12.76 54.51
C PRO A 37 -0.43 12.39 54.81
N ASP A 38 -0.56 11.46 55.71
CA ASP A 38 -1.76 10.79 56.20
C ASP A 38 -2.86 11.77 56.64
N HIS A 39 -3.97 11.78 55.92
CA HIS A 39 -5.25 12.22 56.48
C HIS A 39 -6.31 11.15 56.16
N SER A 40 -6.60 10.41 57.18
CA SER A 40 -7.76 9.53 57.36
C SER A 40 -8.80 9.45 56.27
N ASP A 41 -8.91 8.31 55.60
CA ASP A 41 -10.17 7.61 55.46
C ASP A 41 -9.96 6.19 54.92
N LYS A 42 -10.14 5.22 55.78
CA LYS A 42 -10.00 3.78 55.50
C LYS A 42 -11.11 3.18 54.62
N ILE A 43 -11.80 3.98 53.78
CA ILE A 43 -12.92 3.50 52.98
C ILE A 43 -12.61 3.52 51.47
N SER A 44 -11.57 4.21 51.03
CA SER A 44 -11.32 4.37 49.56
C SER A 44 -10.40 3.32 48.90
N SER A 45 -9.56 2.62 49.72
CA SER A 45 -8.55 1.70 49.14
C SER A 45 -9.14 0.47 48.45
N SER A 46 -10.28 -0.01 48.91
CA SER A 46 -10.90 -1.22 48.35
C SER A 46 -11.61 -0.94 47.01
N ALA A 47 -12.12 0.27 46.82
CA ALA A 47 -12.80 0.65 45.59
C ALA A 47 -11.80 0.90 44.45
N GLU A 48 -10.72 1.65 44.70
CA GLU A 48 -9.66 1.90 43.70
C GLU A 48 -8.96 0.61 43.27
N GLU A 49 -8.73 -0.31 44.24
CA GLU A 49 -8.13 -1.60 43.91
C GLU A 49 -9.07 -2.50 43.10
N ARG A 50 -10.37 -2.43 43.35
CA ARG A 50 -11.39 -3.10 42.53
C ARG A 50 -11.42 -2.50 41.12
N ASP A 51 -11.44 -1.19 41.01
CA ASP A 51 -11.49 -0.50 39.69
C ASP A 51 -10.23 -0.82 38.90
N ARG A 52 -9.04 -0.81 39.48
CA ARG A 52 -7.79 -1.22 38.84
C ARG A 52 -7.82 -2.68 38.38
N ARG A 53 -8.42 -3.58 39.15
CA ARG A 53 -8.58 -4.98 38.74
C ARG A 53 -9.54 -5.14 37.59
N ILE A 54 -10.63 -4.38 37.58
CA ILE A 54 -11.63 -4.37 36.51
C ILE A 54 -10.99 -3.84 35.21
N VAL A 55 -10.32 -2.69 35.26
CA VAL A 55 -9.64 -2.09 34.10
C VAL A 55 -8.56 -3.03 33.54
N ASN A 56 -7.76 -3.65 34.42
CA ASN A 56 -6.73 -4.61 33.99
C ASN A 56 -7.34 -5.89 33.42
N LYS A 57 -8.50 -6.32 33.90
CA LYS A 57 -9.22 -7.47 33.35
C LYS A 57 -9.78 -7.15 31.96
N GLU A 58 -10.45 -6.01 31.83
CA GLU A 58 -11.00 -5.56 30.53
C GLU A 58 -9.90 -5.35 29.48
N LEU A 59 -8.76 -4.78 29.89
CA LEU A 59 -7.59 -4.61 29.03
C LEU A 59 -7.03 -5.97 28.55
N LYS A 60 -6.92 -6.93 29.47
CA LYS A 60 -6.48 -8.30 29.12
C LYS A 60 -7.46 -9.01 28.22
N GLU A 61 -8.75 -8.89 28.49
CA GLU A 61 -9.81 -9.49 27.65
C GLU A 61 -9.83 -8.85 26.27
N GLY A 62 -9.65 -7.53 26.17
CA GLY A 62 -9.51 -6.80 24.92
C GLY A 62 -8.31 -7.27 24.11
N ILE A 63 -7.15 -7.43 24.74
CA ILE A 63 -5.92 -7.93 24.07
C ILE A 63 -6.13 -9.37 23.60
N ILE A 64 -6.75 -10.22 24.41
CA ILE A 64 -7.05 -11.62 24.04
C ILE A 64 -8.06 -11.66 22.88
N ALA A 65 -9.08 -10.80 22.90
CA ALA A 65 -10.07 -10.71 21.82
C ALA A 65 -9.42 -10.25 20.49
N GLU A 66 -8.53 -9.32 20.54
CA GLU A 66 -7.77 -8.86 19.37
C GLU A 66 -6.81 -9.95 18.82
N UNK A 67 -6.22 -10.69 19.75
CA UNK A 67 -5.47 -11.68 19.45
C UNK A 67 -6.18 -12.72 18.80
N GLN A 68 -7.27 -13.06 19.26
CA GLN A 68 -8.13 -14.10 18.68
C GLN A 68 -8.63 -13.70 17.30
N LYS A 69 -9.04 -12.47 17.15
CA LYS A 69 -9.46 -11.88 15.88
C LYS A 69 -8.35 -11.96 14.82
N SER A 70 -7.12 -11.75 15.23
CA SER A 70 -5.94 -11.87 14.34
C SER A 70 -5.67 -13.35 13.97
N VAL A 71 -5.82 -14.26 14.90
CA VAL A 71 -5.71 -15.72 14.66
C VAL A 71 -6.82 -16.19 13.72
N ASP A 72 -8.04 -15.71 13.91
CA ASP A 72 -9.16 -16.09 13.07
C ASP A 72 -9.04 -15.49 11.65
N ARG A 73 -8.47 -14.28 11.53
CA ARG A 73 -8.06 -13.70 10.25
C ARG A 73 -7.01 -14.57 9.55
N LEU A 74 -6.02 -15.07 10.30
CA LEU A 74 -4.99 -15.98 9.74
C LEU A 74 -5.60 -17.31 9.26
N LYS A 75 -6.60 -17.83 9.97
CA LYS A 75 -7.31 -19.08 9.58
C LYS A 75 -8.23 -18.87 8.39
N SER A 76 -8.75 -17.66 8.18
CA SER A 76 -9.63 -17.34 7.05
C SER A 76 -8.86 -17.10 5.75
N LEU A 77 -7.53 -17.04 5.80
CA LEU A 77 -6.70 -16.95 4.60
C LEU A 77 -6.82 -18.25 3.78
N PRO A 78 -6.95 -18.18 2.44
CA PRO A 78 -7.02 -19.39 1.62
C PRO A 78 -5.87 -20.34 1.93
N ASN A 79 -6.16 -21.62 2.05
CA ASN A 79 -5.18 -22.64 2.44
C ASN A 79 -4.08 -22.72 1.38
N LEU A 80 -2.84 -22.51 1.80
CA LEU A 80 -1.65 -22.65 0.96
C LEU A 80 -1.48 -24.06 0.33
N ASP A 81 -2.12 -25.08 0.91
CA ASP A 81 -2.06 -26.44 0.38
C ASP A 81 -2.77 -26.62 -0.98
N GLN A 82 -3.68 -25.71 -1.32
CA GLN A 82 -4.31 -25.71 -2.65
C GLN A 82 -3.31 -25.38 -3.77
N PHE A 83 -2.19 -24.76 -3.43
CA PHE A 83 -1.17 -24.34 -4.40
C PHE A 83 0.04 -25.29 -4.49
N LYS A 84 0.05 -26.39 -3.70
CA LYS A 84 1.17 -27.36 -3.70
C LYS A 84 1.30 -28.15 -5.00
N ASN A 85 0.27 -28.21 -5.81
CA ASN A 85 0.24 -28.97 -7.06
C ASN A 85 0.44 -28.14 -8.32
N GLU A 86 0.59 -26.83 -8.21
CA GLU A 86 1.03 -26.02 -9.34
C GLU A 86 2.54 -25.95 -9.35
N LYS A 87 3.13 -26.28 -10.49
CA LYS A 87 4.58 -26.34 -10.73
C LYS A 87 5.30 -25.16 -10.10
N VAL A 88 6.20 -25.45 -9.18
CA VAL A 88 7.19 -24.49 -8.72
C VAL A 88 7.84 -23.89 -9.97
N PHE A 89 7.73 -22.62 -10.12
CA PHE A 89 8.25 -21.90 -11.28
C PHE A 89 9.79 -22.00 -11.23
N ASP A 90 10.31 -23.01 -12.02
CA ASP A 90 11.74 -23.13 -12.23
C ASP A 90 12.18 -22.01 -13.18
N UNK A 91 12.75 -21.30 -12.80
CA UNK A 91 13.16 -20.30 -13.43
C UNK A 91 14.08 -20.55 -14.40
N LYS A 92 14.00 -21.51 -14.95
CA LYS A 92 14.72 -21.61 -16.20
C LYS A 92 14.11 -20.60 -17.15
N GLN A 93 14.81 -19.52 -17.33
CA GLN A 93 14.51 -18.48 -18.31
C GLN A 93 14.17 -19.12 -19.66
N ASP A 94 12.90 -19.13 -19.98
CA ASP A 94 12.51 -19.33 -21.39
C ASP A 94 12.76 -17.99 -22.09
N GLU A 95 13.77 -17.96 -22.94
CA GLU A 95 14.19 -16.77 -23.71
C GLU A 95 13.10 -16.21 -24.66
N ARG A 96 11.90 -16.80 -24.65
CA ARG A 96 10.78 -16.39 -25.50
C ARG A 96 9.92 -15.24 -24.92
N THR A 97 10.19 -14.78 -23.70
CA THR A 97 9.42 -13.66 -23.13
C THR A 97 10.25 -12.37 -23.08
N SER A 98 10.61 -11.88 -24.26
CA SER A 98 11.26 -10.57 -24.36
C SER A 98 10.28 -9.39 -24.17
N ARG A 99 8.98 -9.68 -23.96
CA ARG A 99 7.96 -8.67 -23.74
C ARG A 99 7.64 -8.61 -22.26
N ALA A 100 7.80 -7.44 -21.64
CA ALA A 100 7.43 -7.24 -20.25
C ALA A 100 5.99 -7.72 -20.02
N SER A 101 5.80 -8.53 -18.96
CA SER A 101 4.52 -9.19 -18.68
C SER A 101 3.36 -8.19 -18.53
N TRP A 102 3.62 -6.99 -17.97
CA TRP A 102 2.59 -5.96 -17.83
C TRP A 102 2.00 -5.54 -19.19
N MET A 103 2.81 -5.55 -20.25
CA MET A 103 2.34 -5.20 -21.60
C MET A 103 1.44 -6.29 -22.20
N ALA A 104 1.62 -7.56 -21.78
CA ALA A 104 0.76 -8.66 -22.22
C ALA A 104 -0.67 -8.55 -21.66
N HIS A 105 -0.81 -7.93 -20.49
CA HIS A 105 -2.11 -7.72 -19.84
C HIS A 105 -2.67 -6.31 -20.06
N ALA A 106 -1.90 -5.43 -20.68
CA ALA A 106 -2.32 -4.06 -20.99
C ALA A 106 -3.54 -4.04 -21.91
N LEU A 107 -4.44 -3.12 -21.65
CA LEU A 107 -5.56 -2.87 -22.58
C LEU A 107 -5.06 -2.30 -23.88
N PRO A 108 -5.58 -2.75 -25.02
CA PRO A 108 -5.32 -2.08 -26.30
C PRO A 108 -5.72 -0.61 -26.22
N PHE A 109 -4.82 0.28 -26.59
CA PHE A 109 -5.09 1.72 -26.52
C PHE A 109 -4.27 2.46 -27.59
N GLU A 110 -4.96 3.28 -28.37
CA GLU A 110 -4.35 4.17 -29.37
C GLU A 110 -4.79 5.61 -29.11
N ASN A 111 -3.84 6.52 -29.04
CA ASN A 111 -4.10 7.95 -28.88
C ASN A 111 -4.13 8.63 -30.23
N THR A 112 -5.18 8.36 -31.02
CA THR A 112 -5.35 8.87 -32.39
C THR A 112 -5.45 10.40 -32.46
N GLU A 113 -5.96 11.03 -31.40
CA GLU A 113 -6.14 12.49 -31.31
C GLU A 113 -4.91 13.21 -30.73
N ASN A 114 -3.89 12.46 -30.33
CA ASN A 114 -2.67 13.00 -29.73
C ASN A 114 -2.92 13.90 -28.50
N LYS A 115 -4.05 13.71 -27.83
CA LYS A 115 -4.42 14.44 -26.62
C LYS A 115 -3.55 14.05 -25.42
N PRO A 116 -3.39 14.92 -24.41
CA PRO A 116 -2.83 14.53 -23.11
C PRO A 116 -3.65 13.40 -22.47
N LEU A 117 -2.95 12.44 -21.87
CA LEU A 117 -3.57 11.24 -21.31
C LEU A 117 -3.80 11.37 -19.81
N VAL A 118 -4.97 10.96 -19.35
CA VAL A 118 -5.31 10.87 -17.93
C VAL A 118 -5.62 9.42 -17.59
N SER A 119 -4.99 8.89 -16.55
CA SER A 119 -5.37 7.60 -15.95
C SER A 119 -5.99 7.87 -14.58
N ILE A 120 -7.17 7.31 -14.37
CA ILE A 120 -7.84 7.29 -13.05
C ILE A 120 -7.68 5.88 -12.50
N VAL A 121 -7.09 5.78 -11.33
CA VAL A 121 -6.91 4.54 -10.58
C VAL A 121 -7.84 4.56 -9.37
N LEU A 122 -8.59 3.50 -9.15
CA LEU A 122 -9.41 3.33 -7.95
C LEU A 122 -8.81 2.23 -7.09
N ASP A 123 -8.29 2.63 -5.92
CA ASP A 123 -7.68 1.76 -4.92
C ASP A 123 -8.76 1.15 -4.00
N ASP A 124 -8.38 0.22 -3.14
CA ASP A 124 -9.26 -0.48 -2.17
C ASP A 124 -10.43 -1.24 -2.80
N MET A 125 -10.31 -1.61 -4.08
CA MET A 125 -11.35 -2.39 -4.75
C MET A 125 -11.52 -3.78 -4.11
N GLY A 126 -12.75 -4.24 -4.08
CA GLY A 126 -13.13 -5.60 -3.71
C GLY A 126 -13.71 -5.77 -2.30
N LEU A 127 -13.55 -4.78 -1.40
CA LEU A 127 -14.07 -4.89 -0.03
C LEU A 127 -15.55 -4.52 0.08
N ASN A 128 -15.91 -3.36 -0.44
CA ASN A 128 -17.32 -2.96 -0.53
C ASN A 128 -17.84 -3.37 -1.90
N ARG A 129 -18.63 -4.44 -1.95
CA ARG A 129 -19.10 -5.01 -3.21
C ARG A 129 -19.94 -4.01 -4.02
N LEU A 130 -20.88 -3.32 -3.36
CA LEU A 130 -21.74 -2.33 -4.03
C LEU A 130 -20.93 -1.22 -4.69
N HIS A 131 -19.96 -0.68 -3.97
CA HIS A 131 -19.10 0.38 -4.49
C HIS A 131 -18.15 -0.14 -5.58
N SER A 132 -17.64 -1.36 -5.42
CA SER A 132 -16.79 -1.98 -6.44
C SER A 132 -17.58 -2.24 -7.74
N ASP A 133 -18.79 -2.74 -7.64
CA ASP A 133 -19.66 -2.97 -8.79
C ASP A 133 -20.03 -1.64 -9.48
N TRP A 134 -20.30 -0.58 -8.71
CA TRP A 134 -20.52 0.76 -9.27
C TRP A 134 -19.26 1.26 -10.00
N ALA A 135 -18.08 1.15 -9.39
CA ALA A 135 -16.81 1.53 -10.04
C ALA A 135 -16.61 0.78 -11.37
N VAL A 136 -16.96 -0.51 -11.41
CA VAL A 136 -16.91 -1.34 -12.62
C VAL A 136 -17.92 -0.88 -13.68
N SER A 137 -19.05 -0.28 -13.30
CA SER A 137 -20.06 0.21 -14.24
C SER A 137 -19.71 1.59 -14.83
N LEU A 138 -18.72 2.29 -14.30
CA LEU A 138 -18.30 3.59 -14.82
C LEU A 138 -17.67 3.47 -16.21
N LYS A 139 -17.69 4.56 -16.95
CA LYS A 139 -17.13 4.62 -18.31
C LYS A 139 -15.65 4.24 -18.32
N ALA A 140 -15.32 3.18 -19.03
CA ALA A 140 -13.96 2.67 -19.20
C ALA A 140 -13.13 3.54 -20.18
N PRO A 141 -11.77 3.44 -20.15
CA PRO A 141 -11.00 2.58 -19.25
C PRO A 141 -10.60 3.27 -17.94
N LEU A 142 -10.96 2.68 -16.83
CA LEU A 142 -10.33 3.00 -15.54
C LEU A 142 -9.28 1.92 -15.21
N THR A 143 -8.44 2.15 -14.22
CA THR A 143 -7.55 1.14 -13.66
C THR A 143 -8.04 0.82 -12.25
N LEU A 144 -8.43 -0.42 -12.02
CA LEU A 144 -9.06 -0.85 -10.78
C LEU A 144 -8.07 -1.71 -9.98
N SER A 145 -7.72 -1.23 -8.79
CA SER A 145 -6.68 -1.83 -7.95
C SER A 145 -7.31 -2.59 -6.79
N TYR A 146 -7.26 -3.91 -6.88
CA TYR A 146 -7.95 -4.83 -5.97
C TYR A 146 -7.04 -5.29 -4.85
N LEU A 147 -7.55 -5.23 -3.62
CA LEU A 147 -6.89 -5.81 -2.45
C LEU A 147 -6.82 -7.34 -2.60
N PRO A 148 -5.64 -7.97 -2.46
CA PRO A 148 -5.49 -9.40 -2.76
C PRO A 148 -6.19 -10.33 -1.77
N TYR A 149 -6.72 -9.80 -0.67
CA TYR A 149 -7.48 -10.54 0.32
C TYR A 149 -9.01 -10.34 0.19
N ALA A 150 -9.46 -9.58 -0.79
CA ALA A 150 -10.89 -9.36 -1.01
C ALA A 150 -11.57 -10.68 -1.44
N LYS A 151 -12.84 -10.81 -1.10
CA LYS A 151 -13.63 -12.01 -1.42
C LYS A 151 -14.04 -12.01 -2.89
N ASP A 152 -14.18 -13.21 -3.47
CA ASP A 152 -14.69 -13.41 -4.82
C ASP A 152 -13.91 -12.63 -5.90
N LEU A 153 -12.59 -12.51 -5.71
CA LEU A 153 -11.71 -11.73 -6.61
C LEU A 153 -11.81 -12.19 -8.07
N ALA A 154 -11.89 -13.50 -8.31
CA ALA A 154 -11.95 -14.05 -9.68
C ALA A 154 -13.12 -13.44 -10.46
N ASN A 155 -14.32 -13.46 -9.88
CA ASN A 155 -15.54 -12.93 -10.53
C ASN A 155 -15.46 -11.39 -10.63
N GLN A 156 -15.02 -10.70 -9.58
CA GLN A 156 -14.92 -9.24 -9.58
C GLN A 156 -13.95 -8.75 -10.67
N THR A 157 -12.76 -9.35 -10.74
CA THR A 157 -11.73 -8.92 -11.71
C THR A 157 -12.08 -9.32 -13.14
N GLN A 158 -12.73 -10.48 -13.33
CA GLN A 158 -13.26 -10.89 -14.65
C GLN A 158 -14.32 -9.89 -15.14
N SER A 159 -15.25 -9.50 -14.27
CA SER A 159 -16.27 -8.49 -14.58
C SER A 159 -15.64 -7.16 -14.97
N ALA A 160 -14.66 -6.70 -14.19
CA ALA A 160 -13.93 -5.45 -14.46
C ALA A 160 -13.23 -5.47 -15.83
N ARG A 161 -12.56 -6.58 -16.15
CA ARG A 161 -11.91 -6.75 -17.46
C ARG A 161 -12.93 -6.79 -18.61
N ALA A 162 -14.05 -7.47 -18.42
CA ALA A 162 -15.11 -7.56 -19.42
C ALA A 162 -15.74 -6.19 -19.72
N GLN A 163 -15.78 -5.30 -18.72
CA GLN A 163 -16.25 -3.91 -18.89
C GLN A 163 -15.18 -2.97 -19.46
N GLY A 164 -13.98 -3.48 -19.73
CA GLY A 164 -12.91 -2.70 -20.36
C GLY A 164 -12.01 -1.94 -19.40
N HIS A 165 -11.96 -2.36 -18.15
CA HIS A 165 -11.07 -1.78 -17.14
C HIS A 165 -9.75 -2.54 -17.05
N GLU A 166 -8.69 -1.84 -16.66
CA GLU A 166 -7.38 -2.40 -16.39
C GLU A 166 -7.24 -2.76 -14.92
N LEU A 167 -6.41 -3.76 -14.61
CA LEU A 167 -6.29 -4.27 -13.25
C LEU A 167 -4.90 -4.03 -12.65
N LEU A 168 -4.89 -3.67 -11.36
CA LEU A 168 -3.72 -3.66 -10.48
C LEU A 168 -3.99 -4.50 -9.24
N ILE A 169 -2.92 -4.97 -8.63
CA ILE A 169 -2.94 -5.56 -7.29
C ILE A 169 -2.62 -4.46 -6.28
N HIS A 170 -3.53 -4.20 -5.37
CA HIS A 170 -3.36 -3.21 -4.31
C HIS A 170 -2.66 -3.87 -3.12
N LEU A 171 -1.33 -3.77 -3.07
CA LEU A 171 -0.46 -4.56 -2.20
C LEU A 171 -0.35 -3.93 -0.81
N PRO A 172 -0.86 -4.59 0.24
CA PRO A 172 -0.80 -4.04 1.59
C PRO A 172 0.64 -3.94 2.10
N MET A 173 0.98 -2.76 2.64
CA MET A 173 2.33 -2.46 3.13
C MET A 173 2.26 -1.64 4.41
N GLU A 174 3.24 -1.82 5.28
CA GLU A 174 3.33 -1.18 6.59
C GLU A 174 3.27 0.35 6.52
N PRO A 175 2.29 0.98 7.18
CA PRO A 175 2.24 2.44 7.32
C PRO A 175 3.09 2.90 8.51
N ARG A 176 3.37 4.19 8.58
CA ARG A 176 3.82 4.83 9.82
C ARG A 176 2.63 4.94 10.77
N GLY A 177 2.88 4.66 12.04
CA GLY A 177 1.83 4.70 13.04
C GLY A 177 1.07 3.38 13.18
N ALA A 178 -0.08 3.40 13.81
CA ALA A 178 -0.80 2.21 14.28
C ALA A 178 -1.93 1.75 13.34
N ALA A 179 -2.07 2.33 12.16
CA ALA A 179 -3.12 1.92 11.22
C ALA A 179 -2.85 0.49 10.71
N ASP A 180 -3.90 -0.33 10.66
CA ASP A 180 -3.81 -1.72 10.21
C ASP A 180 -3.87 -1.78 8.67
N PRO A 181 -2.81 -2.21 7.99
CA PRO A 181 -2.83 -2.35 6.53
C PRO A 181 -3.57 -3.59 6.03
N GLY A 182 -4.08 -4.41 6.93
CA GLY A 182 -4.87 -5.58 6.59
C GLY A 182 -4.07 -6.86 6.37
N PRO A 183 -4.78 -7.95 6.03
CA PRO A 183 -4.16 -9.28 5.92
C PRO A 183 -3.08 -9.37 4.84
N GLY A 184 -1.97 -10.00 5.20
CA GLY A 184 -0.88 -10.25 4.26
C GLY A 184 -0.02 -9.04 3.94
N ALA A 185 -0.10 -8.01 4.77
CA ALA A 185 0.70 -6.79 4.60
C ALA A 185 2.20 -7.09 4.74
N LEU A 186 2.98 -6.44 3.89
CA LEU A 186 4.45 -6.49 3.96
C LEU A 186 4.93 -5.54 5.05
N MET A 187 5.75 -6.05 5.99
CA MET A 187 6.26 -5.28 7.13
C MET A 187 7.78 -5.15 7.02
N VAL A 188 8.34 -4.03 7.46
CA VAL A 188 9.79 -3.76 7.34
C VAL A 188 10.64 -4.71 8.18
N ASN A 189 10.08 -5.26 9.27
CA ASN A 189 10.82 -6.20 10.12
C ASN A 189 10.86 -7.64 9.59
N MET A 190 10.10 -7.94 8.54
CA MET A 190 10.08 -9.27 7.90
C MET A 190 11.42 -9.59 7.24
N ASP A 191 11.79 -10.86 7.25
CA ASP A 191 12.95 -11.30 6.48
C ASP A 191 12.63 -11.37 4.97
N GLN A 192 13.66 -11.58 4.16
CA GLN A 192 13.52 -11.61 2.70
C GLN A 192 12.59 -12.72 2.22
N MET A 193 12.61 -13.88 2.87
CA MET A 193 11.79 -15.03 2.48
C MET A 193 10.29 -14.74 2.75
N GLU A 194 10.00 -14.13 3.89
CA GLU A 194 8.64 -13.74 4.27
C GLU A 194 8.07 -12.71 3.29
N ILE A 195 8.83 -11.66 2.98
CA ILE A 195 8.42 -10.64 2.00
C ILE A 195 8.13 -11.29 0.64
N LYS A 196 9.04 -12.14 0.14
CA LYS A 196 8.88 -12.82 -1.15
C LYS A 196 7.65 -13.73 -1.17
N LYS A 197 7.41 -14.47 -0.10
CA LYS A 197 6.26 -15.39 0.03
C LYS A 197 4.93 -14.62 -0.02
N LEU A 198 4.81 -13.55 0.77
CA LEU A 198 3.58 -12.74 0.78
C LEU A 198 3.36 -12.02 -0.54
N LEU A 199 4.43 -11.46 -1.11
CA LEU A 199 4.36 -10.81 -2.42
C LEU A 199 3.93 -11.81 -3.50
N ALA A 200 4.55 -12.98 -3.56
CA ALA A 200 4.18 -14.03 -4.53
C ALA A 200 2.68 -14.37 -4.39
N ARG A 201 2.20 -14.56 -3.17
CA ARG A 201 0.78 -14.82 -2.90
C ARG A 201 -0.11 -13.69 -3.45
N ALA A 202 0.27 -12.44 -3.21
CA ALA A 202 -0.49 -11.30 -3.73
C ALA A 202 -0.49 -11.27 -5.27
N LEU A 203 0.66 -11.55 -5.90
CA LEU A 203 0.80 -11.56 -7.37
C LEU A 203 -0.07 -12.65 -8.03
N TYR A 204 -0.37 -13.72 -7.31
CA TYR A 204 -1.21 -14.82 -7.79
C TYR A 204 -2.68 -14.72 -7.34
N ALA A 205 -3.08 -13.64 -6.67
CA ALA A 205 -4.46 -13.50 -6.15
C ALA A 205 -5.52 -13.51 -7.27
N PHE A 206 -5.19 -12.97 -8.43
CA PHE A 206 -6.03 -13.03 -9.64
C PHE A 206 -5.18 -12.78 -10.88
N PRO A 207 -5.60 -13.32 -12.05
CA PRO A 207 -4.85 -13.11 -13.30
C PRO A 207 -5.16 -11.75 -13.95
N GLY A 208 -4.30 -11.32 -14.86
CA GLY A 208 -4.57 -10.18 -15.73
C GLY A 208 -4.19 -8.82 -15.16
N ALA A 209 -3.57 -8.77 -13.99
CA ALA A 209 -3.04 -7.52 -13.45
C ALA A 209 -1.79 -7.08 -14.22
N ILE A 210 -1.70 -5.79 -14.54
CA ILE A 210 -0.52 -5.22 -15.21
C ILE A 210 0.63 -4.97 -14.22
N GLY A 211 0.34 -4.97 -12.92
CA GLY A 211 1.32 -4.65 -11.90
C GLY A 211 0.70 -4.49 -10.54
N VAL A 212 1.43 -3.81 -9.69
CA VAL A 212 1.02 -3.55 -8.31
C VAL A 212 1.09 -2.06 -7.97
N ASN A 213 0.33 -1.63 -6.94
CA ASN A 213 0.60 -0.38 -6.25
C ASN A 213 0.47 -0.60 -4.74
N ASN A 214 1.03 0.29 -3.95
CA ASN A 214 1.02 0.15 -2.49
C ASN A 214 -0.29 0.63 -1.87
N HIS A 215 -0.94 -0.27 -1.09
CA HIS A 215 -1.96 0.10 -0.11
C HIS A 215 -1.25 0.54 1.17
N MET A 216 -1.53 1.76 1.63
CA MET A 216 -0.74 2.37 2.70
C MET A 216 0.75 2.37 2.36
N GLY A 217 1.62 1.87 3.25
CA GLY A 217 3.03 1.67 2.97
C GLY A 217 3.93 2.88 3.22
N SER A 218 3.47 3.87 3.99
CA SER A 218 4.26 5.08 4.23
C SER A 218 5.56 4.83 5.01
N LEU A 219 5.67 3.69 5.72
CA LEU A 219 6.94 3.24 6.32
C LEU A 219 7.68 2.34 5.34
N PHE A 220 7.00 1.36 4.75
CA PHE A 220 7.59 0.31 3.91
C PHE A 220 8.25 0.89 2.64
N THR A 221 7.57 1.80 1.93
CA THR A 221 8.10 2.39 0.67
C THR A 221 9.33 3.27 0.91
N ALA A 222 9.56 3.70 2.14
CA ALA A 222 10.73 4.48 2.55
C ALA A 222 11.88 3.60 3.08
N ASP A 223 11.68 2.28 3.19
CA ASP A 223 12.72 1.34 3.64
C ASP A 223 13.46 0.78 2.44
N TYR A 224 14.76 1.05 2.37
CA TYR A 224 15.62 0.65 1.25
C TYR A 224 15.67 -0.87 1.07
N ARG A 225 15.87 -1.62 2.16
CA ARG A 225 16.02 -3.08 2.12
C ARG A 225 14.72 -3.75 1.67
N ALA A 226 13.64 -3.43 2.35
CA ALA A 226 12.34 -4.05 2.12
C ALA A 226 11.83 -3.75 0.70
N MET A 227 11.89 -2.47 0.29
CA MET A 227 11.42 -2.05 -1.03
C MET A 227 12.30 -2.61 -2.16
N SER A 228 13.63 -2.77 -1.93
CA SER A 228 14.52 -3.43 -2.90
C SER A 228 14.08 -4.87 -3.18
N ILE A 229 13.71 -5.63 -2.14
CA ILE A 229 13.25 -7.02 -2.29
C ILE A 229 12.00 -7.07 -3.17
N VAL A 230 11.04 -6.17 -2.89
CA VAL A 230 9.78 -6.08 -3.65
C VAL A 230 10.08 -5.76 -5.13
N LEU A 231 10.84 -4.71 -5.41
CA LEU A 231 11.10 -4.27 -6.79
C LEU A 231 11.88 -5.30 -7.59
N MET A 232 12.82 -6.02 -6.97
CA MET A 232 13.53 -7.11 -7.64
C MET A 232 12.58 -8.25 -8.02
N GLN A 233 11.61 -8.56 -7.17
CA GLN A 233 10.59 -9.57 -7.49
C GLN A 233 9.64 -9.09 -8.59
N ILE A 234 9.23 -7.82 -8.56
CA ILE A 234 8.42 -7.18 -9.60
C ILE A 234 9.15 -7.23 -10.96
N LYS A 235 10.46 -6.95 -10.96
CA LYS A 235 11.30 -7.11 -12.16
C LYS A 235 11.23 -8.53 -12.70
N SER A 236 11.41 -9.52 -11.84
CA SER A 236 11.41 -10.93 -12.23
C SER A 236 10.07 -11.39 -12.81
N SER A 237 8.96 -10.82 -12.32
CA SER A 237 7.60 -11.12 -12.82
C SER A 237 7.24 -10.30 -14.07
N GLY A 238 8.09 -9.35 -14.48
CA GLY A 238 7.84 -8.48 -15.65
C GLY A 238 6.67 -7.50 -15.48
N GLN A 239 6.30 -7.18 -14.24
CA GLN A 239 5.19 -6.30 -13.92
C GLN A 239 5.66 -4.86 -13.68
N LEU A 240 4.73 -3.91 -13.70
CA LEU A 240 5.03 -2.52 -13.34
C LEU A 240 4.69 -2.24 -11.87
N PHE A 241 5.27 -1.17 -11.33
CA PHE A 241 4.91 -0.66 -10.02
C PHE A 241 4.37 0.77 -10.15
N LEU A 242 3.18 1.02 -9.58
CA LEU A 242 2.64 2.36 -9.41
C LEU A 242 2.87 2.80 -7.96
N ASP A 243 3.70 3.81 -7.75
CA ASP A 243 3.90 4.40 -6.43
C ASP A 243 2.70 5.29 -6.09
N SER A 244 1.91 4.88 -5.11
CA SER A 244 0.76 5.66 -4.60
C SER A 244 1.20 6.92 -3.84
N LEU A 245 2.51 7.08 -3.57
CA LEU A 245 3.12 8.23 -2.89
C LEU A 245 2.43 8.55 -1.54
N THR A 246 2.31 7.53 -0.71
CA THR A 246 1.79 7.66 0.67
C THR A 246 2.81 8.27 1.62
N ALA A 247 4.05 8.44 1.17
CA ALA A 247 5.14 9.12 1.90
C ALA A 247 5.95 9.99 0.93
N SER A 248 6.30 11.19 1.35
CA SER A 248 7.12 12.12 0.55
C SER A 248 8.55 11.62 0.33
N ASN A 249 9.03 10.73 1.20
CA ASN A 249 10.36 10.13 1.12
C ASN A 249 10.32 8.68 0.59
N SER A 250 9.32 8.34 -0.22
CA SER A 250 9.27 7.04 -0.91
C SER A 250 10.52 6.84 -1.76
N LEU A 251 11.10 5.65 -1.69
CA LEU A 251 12.29 5.25 -2.46
C LEU A 251 11.93 4.49 -3.75
N VAL A 252 10.64 4.31 -4.02
CA VAL A 252 10.15 3.47 -5.12
C VAL A 252 10.70 3.92 -6.47
N SER A 253 10.64 5.21 -6.78
CA SER A 253 11.13 5.74 -8.06
C SER A 253 12.65 5.56 -8.18
N GLN A 254 13.41 5.96 -7.14
CA GLN A 254 14.87 5.83 -7.12
C GLN A 254 15.32 4.38 -7.29
N LEU A 255 14.68 3.46 -6.59
CA LEU A 255 14.99 2.02 -6.68
C LEU A 255 14.51 1.42 -8.01
N GLY A 256 13.40 1.92 -8.54
CA GLY A 256 12.91 1.54 -9.88
C GLY A 256 13.97 1.82 -10.95
N ASP A 257 14.51 3.03 -10.95
CA ASP A 257 15.60 3.43 -11.86
C ASP A 257 16.85 2.56 -11.65
N LYS A 258 17.25 2.39 -10.38
CA LYS A 258 18.43 1.59 -10.01
C LYS A 258 18.34 0.14 -10.49
N PHE A 259 17.18 -0.48 -10.39
CA PHE A 259 16.98 -1.90 -10.73
C PHE A 259 16.41 -2.11 -12.14
N ASN A 260 16.14 -1.03 -12.87
CA ASN A 260 15.49 -1.07 -14.17
C ASN A 260 14.14 -1.79 -14.11
N VAL A 261 13.29 -1.33 -13.18
CA VAL A 261 11.90 -1.75 -12.99
C VAL A 261 10.99 -0.66 -13.56
N PRO A 262 9.96 -0.99 -14.36
CA PRO A 262 9.02 0.02 -14.82
C PRO A 262 8.20 0.57 -13.64
N VAL A 263 8.52 1.79 -13.23
CA VAL A 263 7.85 2.50 -12.14
C VAL A 263 7.20 3.76 -12.68
N VAL A 264 5.99 4.04 -12.25
CA VAL A 264 5.30 5.33 -12.40
C VAL A 264 4.73 5.77 -11.05
N SER A 265 4.52 7.07 -10.89
CA SER A 265 4.00 7.61 -9.63
C SER A 265 2.73 8.41 -9.86
N ARG A 266 1.87 8.46 -8.85
CA ARG A 266 0.67 9.27 -8.81
C ARG A 266 1.03 10.77 -8.91
N ASP A 267 0.24 11.52 -9.65
CA ASP A 267 0.32 13.00 -9.66
C ASP A 267 -0.68 13.62 -8.67
N VAL A 268 -1.90 13.11 -8.62
CA VAL A 268 -2.98 13.72 -7.83
C VAL A 268 -3.71 12.66 -7.00
N PHE A 269 -3.96 12.98 -5.72
CA PHE A 269 -4.82 12.19 -4.86
C PHE A 269 -6.22 12.83 -4.87
N LEU A 270 -7.24 12.08 -5.25
CA LEU A 270 -8.57 12.64 -5.53
C LEU A 270 -9.36 12.92 -4.25
N ASP A 271 -9.29 12.03 -3.26
CA ASP A 271 -10.23 11.95 -2.16
C ASP A 271 -9.54 11.79 -0.79
N ASP A 272 -8.40 12.44 -0.60
CA ASP A 272 -7.78 12.60 0.72
C ASP A 272 -8.74 13.34 1.67
N ILE A 273 -9.55 14.23 1.11
CA ILE A 273 -10.70 14.85 1.77
C ILE A 273 -11.95 14.35 1.04
N ASP A 274 -12.79 13.57 1.73
CA ASP A 274 -14.00 12.98 1.16
C ASP A 274 -15.14 14.02 1.10
N LYS A 275 -14.98 15.00 0.21
CA LYS A 275 -15.95 16.05 -0.07
C LYS A 275 -16.05 16.29 -1.57
N GLU A 276 -17.25 16.50 -2.04
CA GLU A 276 -17.57 16.66 -3.46
C GLU A 276 -16.77 17.80 -4.11
N ASP A 277 -16.79 18.97 -3.49
CA ASP A 277 -16.08 20.17 -3.98
C ASP A 277 -14.55 19.94 -4.06
N GLU A 278 -13.98 19.25 -3.08
CA GLU A 278 -12.56 18.91 -3.09
C GLU A 278 -12.22 17.91 -4.22
N ILE A 279 -13.03 16.88 -4.40
CA ILE A 279 -12.81 15.89 -5.47
C ILE A 279 -12.93 16.58 -6.83
N VAL A 280 -13.90 17.45 -7.03
CA VAL A 280 -14.04 18.27 -8.25
C VAL A 280 -12.79 19.14 -8.46
N ARG A 281 -12.30 19.79 -7.41
CA ARG A 281 -11.07 20.60 -7.47
C ARG A 281 -9.85 19.73 -7.87
N ARG A 282 -9.72 18.53 -7.29
CA ARG A 282 -8.65 17.59 -7.63
C ARG A 282 -8.74 17.11 -9.08
N LEU A 283 -9.92 16.87 -9.60
CA LEU A 283 -10.10 16.51 -11.02
C LEU A 283 -9.67 17.64 -11.96
N ARG A 284 -9.96 18.90 -11.62
CA ARG A 284 -9.42 20.06 -12.38
C ARG A 284 -7.89 20.10 -12.33
N GLU A 285 -7.30 19.74 -11.17
CA GLU A 285 -5.85 19.63 -11.01
C GLU A 285 -5.29 18.52 -11.93
N VAL A 286 -5.96 17.37 -12.01
CA VAL A 286 -5.60 16.28 -12.93
C VAL A 286 -5.57 16.76 -14.39
N GLU A 287 -6.61 17.48 -14.79
CA GLU A 287 -6.70 18.06 -16.15
C GLU A 287 -5.52 19.01 -16.42
N ARG A 288 -5.25 19.92 -15.47
CA ARG A 288 -4.14 20.87 -15.58
C ARG A 288 -2.79 20.15 -15.69
N VAL A 289 -2.53 19.15 -14.82
CA VAL A 289 -1.29 18.36 -14.86
C VAL A 289 -1.15 17.63 -16.20
N ALA A 290 -2.24 17.07 -16.71
CA ALA A 290 -2.23 16.38 -17.99
C ALA A 290 -1.90 17.34 -19.15
N LEU A 291 -2.48 18.53 -19.14
CA LEU A 291 -2.20 19.56 -20.16
C LEU A 291 -0.75 20.03 -20.11
N ASP A 292 -0.19 20.23 -18.92
CA ASP A 292 1.18 20.70 -18.73
C ASP A 292 2.23 19.63 -19.09
N LYS A 293 2.02 18.40 -18.59
CA LYS A 293 3.01 17.32 -18.68
C LYS A 293 2.76 16.33 -19.83
N GLY A 294 1.59 16.43 -20.48
CA GLY A 294 1.15 15.46 -21.49
C GLY A 294 0.55 14.17 -20.93
N THR A 295 0.62 13.98 -19.59
CA THR A 295 0.01 12.84 -18.87
C THR A 295 -0.30 13.21 -17.43
N ALA A 296 -1.34 12.59 -16.85
CA ALA A 296 -1.58 12.61 -15.40
C ALA A 296 -2.06 11.26 -14.91
N ILE A 297 -1.66 10.87 -13.71
CA ILE A 297 -2.16 9.70 -12.98
C ILE A 297 -2.83 10.20 -11.70
N ALA A 298 -4.10 9.89 -11.54
CA ALA A 298 -4.85 10.23 -10.34
C ALA A 298 -5.26 8.93 -9.62
N ILE A 299 -5.20 8.94 -8.28
CA ILE A 299 -5.67 7.84 -7.44
C ILE A 299 -6.80 8.34 -6.55
N GLY A 300 -7.86 7.56 -6.46
CA GLY A 300 -8.97 7.73 -5.50
C GLY A 300 -9.46 6.36 -5.04
N HIS A 301 -10.55 6.36 -4.28
CA HIS A 301 -11.14 5.15 -3.71
C HIS A 301 -12.60 5.03 -4.13
N PRO A 302 -13.19 3.81 -4.10
CA PRO A 302 -14.60 3.65 -4.46
C PRO A 302 -15.53 4.07 -3.32
N ARG A 303 -15.41 5.34 -2.91
CA ARG A 303 -16.31 5.98 -1.95
C ARG A 303 -17.53 6.54 -2.68
N LEU A 304 -18.65 6.62 -2.00
CA LEU A 304 -19.91 7.13 -2.57
C LEU A 304 -19.70 8.50 -3.26
N THR A 305 -19.04 9.41 -2.57
CA THR A 305 -18.77 10.78 -3.07
C THR A 305 -17.87 10.74 -4.31
N THR A 306 -16.79 9.97 -4.24
CA THR A 306 -15.82 9.83 -5.33
C THR A 306 -16.47 9.26 -6.60
N LEU A 307 -17.25 8.18 -6.44
CA LEU A 307 -17.91 7.52 -7.57
C LEU A 307 -18.93 8.44 -8.25
N ARG A 308 -19.73 9.17 -7.47
CA ARG A 308 -20.70 10.12 -8.01
C ARG A 308 -20.01 11.23 -8.81
N VAL A 309 -18.97 11.84 -8.25
CA VAL A 309 -18.23 12.93 -8.93
C VAL A 309 -17.53 12.39 -10.19
N LEU A 310 -16.95 11.19 -10.11
CA LEU A 310 -16.30 10.57 -11.27
C LEU A 310 -17.30 10.25 -12.38
N GLU A 311 -18.47 9.73 -12.05
CA GLU A 311 -19.52 9.44 -13.03
C GLU A 311 -19.89 10.68 -13.84
N GLU A 312 -20.11 11.80 -13.14
CA GLU A 312 -20.40 13.10 -13.77
C GLU A 312 -19.23 13.61 -14.62
N TRP A 313 -18.00 13.53 -14.08
CA TRP A 313 -16.79 13.97 -14.77
C TRP A 313 -16.55 13.15 -16.04
N LEU A 314 -16.77 11.84 -15.97
CA LEU A 314 -16.62 10.92 -17.11
C LEU A 314 -17.67 11.14 -18.19
N ALA A 315 -18.90 11.50 -17.80
CA ALA A 315 -19.98 11.84 -18.75
C ALA A 315 -19.59 13.05 -19.61
N ASN A 316 -18.91 14.03 -19.02
CA ASN A 316 -18.49 15.26 -19.65
C ASN A 316 -17.08 15.21 -20.28
N LEU A 317 -16.49 14.03 -20.37
CA LEU A 317 -15.10 13.85 -20.80
C LEU A 317 -14.87 14.28 -22.26
N ALA A 318 -15.86 14.13 -23.14
CA ALA A 318 -15.77 14.49 -24.55
C ALA A 318 -15.46 15.99 -24.76
N GLU A 319 -15.92 16.82 -23.86
CA GLU A 319 -15.73 18.29 -23.91
C GLU A 319 -14.33 18.72 -23.46
N LYS A 320 -13.57 17.80 -22.87
CA LYS A 320 -12.27 18.10 -22.26
C LYS A 320 -11.13 17.92 -23.25
N LYS A 321 -10.08 18.72 -23.09
CA LYS A 321 -8.88 18.67 -23.96
C LYS A 321 -7.92 17.54 -23.56
N ILE A 322 -8.42 16.50 -22.91
CA ILE A 322 -7.68 15.34 -22.42
C ILE A 322 -8.34 14.06 -22.93
N ARG A 323 -7.68 12.94 -22.73
CA ARG A 323 -8.23 11.62 -23.06
C ARG A 323 -8.01 10.65 -21.90
N LEU A 324 -9.08 9.98 -21.51
CA LEU A 324 -9.00 8.90 -20.51
C LEU A 324 -8.23 7.73 -21.14
N ALA A 325 -7.32 7.16 -20.36
CA ALA A 325 -6.43 6.10 -20.83
C ALA A 325 -6.17 5.10 -19.69
N PRO A 326 -5.97 3.82 -20.00
CA PRO A 326 -5.53 2.88 -19.00
C PRO A 326 -4.13 3.26 -18.48
N LEU A 327 -3.81 2.84 -17.27
CA LEU A 327 -2.51 3.15 -16.65
C LEU A 327 -1.34 2.69 -17.52
N SER A 328 -1.46 1.53 -18.16
CA SER A 328 -0.43 0.99 -19.05
C SER A 328 -0.07 1.94 -20.19
N ALA A 329 -1.06 2.63 -20.77
CA ALA A 329 -0.80 3.59 -21.87
C ALA A 329 -0.06 4.82 -21.36
N VAL A 330 -0.44 5.32 -20.18
CA VAL A 330 0.27 6.45 -19.52
C VAL A 330 1.68 6.02 -19.14
N ALA A 331 1.85 4.84 -18.52
CA ALA A 331 3.15 4.29 -18.14
C ALA A 331 4.08 4.16 -19.37
N LYS A 332 3.58 3.56 -20.45
CA LYS A 332 4.34 3.42 -21.72
C LYS A 332 4.82 4.78 -22.23
N LYS A 333 3.95 5.79 -22.20
CA LYS A 333 4.30 7.16 -22.67
C LYS A 333 5.35 7.81 -21.77
N ARG A 334 5.24 7.66 -20.44
CA ARG A 334 6.20 8.20 -19.47
C ARG A 334 7.57 7.52 -19.58
N LEU A 335 7.60 6.19 -19.58
CA LEU A 335 8.84 5.41 -19.65
C LEU A 335 9.60 5.66 -20.94
N LYS A 336 8.89 5.71 -22.08
CA LYS A 336 9.50 6.06 -23.38
C LYS A 336 10.13 7.47 -23.37
N ARG A 337 9.49 8.42 -22.69
CA ARG A 337 10.03 9.79 -22.54
C ARG A 337 11.28 9.81 -21.67
N MET A 338 11.29 9.03 -20.59
CA MET A 338 12.46 8.92 -19.69
C MET A 338 13.66 8.30 -20.43
N GLN A 339 13.44 7.26 -21.22
CA GLN A 339 14.47 6.66 -22.07
C GLN A 339 15.03 7.67 -23.08
N LYS A 340 14.15 8.40 -23.79
CA LYS A 340 14.55 9.41 -24.77
C LYS A 340 15.39 10.54 -24.15
N ASN A 341 15.12 10.87 -22.88
CA ASN A 341 15.83 11.93 -22.16
C ASN A 341 17.09 11.41 -21.45
N GLY A 342 17.46 10.13 -21.60
CA GLY A 342 18.64 9.52 -20.99
C GLY A 342 18.53 9.30 -19.48
N VAL A 343 17.31 9.29 -18.94
CA VAL A 343 17.06 9.03 -17.52
C VAL A 343 17.02 7.52 -17.22
N LEU A 344 16.66 6.74 -18.23
CA LEU A 344 16.64 5.26 -18.18
C LEU A 344 17.48 4.69 -19.29
N ASN A 345 18.31 3.67 -18.99
CA ASN A 345 19.10 2.92 -19.97
C ASN A 345 18.28 1.79 -20.60
#